data_9fbb59e3f9a1618f1468efb383a56980
#
_entry.id   9fbb59e3f9a1618f1468efb383a56980
#
_cell.length_a   1.000
_cell.length_b   1.000
_cell.length_c   1.000
_cell.angle_alpha   90.00
_cell.angle_beta   90.00
_cell.angle_gamma   90.00
#
_symmetry.space_group_name_H-M   'P 1'
#
loop_
_entity.id
_entity.type
_entity.pdbx_description
1 polymer ?
#
loop_
_entity_poly.entity_id
_entity_poly.type
_entity_poly.pdbx_seq_one_letter_code
_entity_poly.pdbx_strand_id
1 'polypeptide(L)'
;MATTYLRRAKLADLDKIMEIIEEARALLKQDGSPQWQDGHPNRKAIATDISQEISWVLIVGDQIAGTAALQLTPDPTYQDIHNGQWKQPNELYATIHRVAISSKYRGQGLSKLLFSNLITVGQLQKRSNFRFDTHEKNQRMQKIAQHFGFIRRGEINVVDKNDPKRIAFELNLHRNYKIHKVTNNFMKRLLK
;
A
#
# COMPACT_ATOMS: atom_id res chain seq x y z
N MET A 1 -19.58 17.84 -3.66
CA MET A 1 -18.41 16.93 -3.75
C MET A 1 -18.85 15.54 -3.37
N ALA A 2 -18.39 14.50 -4.09
CA ALA A 2 -18.66 13.11 -3.71
C ALA A 2 -17.92 12.76 -2.41
N THR A 3 -18.56 12.01 -1.52
CA THR A 3 -17.95 11.53 -0.28
C THR A 3 -16.79 10.61 -0.62
N THR A 4 -15.61 10.85 0.00
CA THR A 4 -14.43 10.02 -0.20
C THR A 4 -14.00 9.41 1.14
N TYR A 5 -13.83 8.08 1.19
CA TYR A 5 -13.46 7.36 2.41
C TYR A 5 -12.76 6.04 2.11
N LEU A 6 -12.02 5.53 3.12
CA LEU A 6 -11.38 4.22 3.09
C LEU A 6 -12.23 3.21 3.87
N ARG A 7 -12.35 1.99 3.36
CA ARG A 7 -12.90 0.85 4.09
C ARG A 7 -12.17 -0.45 3.76
N ARG A 8 -12.34 -1.47 4.60
CA ARG A 8 -11.89 -2.82 4.27
C ARG A 8 -12.61 -3.33 3.02
N ALA A 9 -11.88 -4.03 2.18
CA ALA A 9 -12.46 -4.72 1.04
C ALA A 9 -13.30 -5.92 1.49
N LYS A 10 -14.33 -6.23 0.69
CA LYS A 10 -15.18 -7.41 0.84
C LYS A 10 -15.01 -8.30 -0.37
N LEU A 11 -15.38 -9.57 -0.27
CA LEU A 11 -15.28 -10.50 -1.40
C LEU A 11 -16.09 -10.02 -2.62
N ALA A 12 -17.21 -9.32 -2.40
CA ALA A 12 -17.98 -8.69 -3.47
C ALA A 12 -17.23 -7.58 -4.24
N ASP A 13 -16.15 -7.04 -3.68
CA ASP A 13 -15.32 -6.02 -4.33
C ASP A 13 -14.25 -6.63 -5.25
N LEU A 14 -14.03 -7.94 -5.18
CA LEU A 14 -12.89 -8.63 -5.81
C LEU A 14 -12.80 -8.37 -7.31
N ASP A 15 -13.91 -8.43 -8.04
CA ASP A 15 -13.92 -8.18 -9.48
C ASP A 15 -13.47 -6.76 -9.80
N LYS A 16 -13.98 -5.78 -9.06
CA LYS A 16 -13.61 -4.37 -9.26
C LYS A 16 -12.17 -4.08 -8.85
N ILE A 17 -11.67 -4.72 -7.81
CA ILE A 17 -10.26 -4.62 -7.43
C ILE A 17 -9.38 -5.19 -8.55
N MET A 18 -9.73 -6.33 -9.13
CA MET A 18 -8.97 -6.93 -10.23
C MET A 18 -8.95 -6.04 -11.48
N GLU A 19 -10.07 -5.40 -11.85
CA GLU A 19 -10.08 -4.40 -12.94
C GLU A 19 -9.05 -3.29 -12.67
N ILE A 20 -9.01 -2.74 -11.46
CA ILE A 20 -8.07 -1.67 -11.07
C ILE A 20 -6.62 -2.18 -11.11
N ILE A 21 -6.36 -3.40 -10.68
CA ILE A 21 -5.04 -4.03 -10.74
C ILE A 21 -4.59 -4.21 -12.19
N GLU A 22 -5.46 -4.66 -13.09
CA GLU A 22 -5.14 -4.80 -14.52
C GLU A 22 -4.86 -3.44 -15.18
N GLU A 23 -5.64 -2.40 -14.86
CA GLU A 23 -5.39 -1.03 -15.31
C GLU A 23 -4.01 -0.52 -14.82
N ALA A 24 -3.63 -0.85 -13.60
CA ALA A 24 -2.33 -0.49 -13.03
C ALA A 24 -1.19 -1.29 -13.67
N ARG A 25 -1.38 -2.58 -13.94
CA ARG A 25 -0.43 -3.44 -14.66
C ARG A 25 -0.15 -2.90 -16.06
N ALA A 26 -1.21 -2.56 -16.80
CA ALA A 26 -1.07 -1.97 -18.13
C ALA A 26 -0.29 -0.64 -18.08
N LEU A 27 -0.54 0.20 -17.08
CA LEU A 27 0.18 1.46 -16.89
C LEU A 27 1.67 1.24 -16.57
N LEU A 28 1.99 0.27 -15.70
CA LEU A 28 3.38 -0.09 -15.39
C LEU A 28 4.12 -0.57 -16.65
N LYS A 29 3.46 -1.38 -17.48
CA LYS A 29 4.01 -1.82 -18.77
C LYS A 29 4.28 -0.64 -19.70
N GLN A 30 3.35 0.29 -19.81
CA GLN A 30 3.49 1.51 -20.61
C GLN A 30 4.66 2.38 -20.12
N ASP A 31 4.87 2.47 -18.79
CA ASP A 31 5.99 3.18 -18.18
C ASP A 31 7.33 2.39 -18.31
N GLY A 32 7.34 1.22 -18.96
CA GLY A 32 8.52 0.36 -19.15
C GLY A 32 8.94 -0.39 -17.88
N SER A 33 8.09 -0.47 -16.87
CA SER A 33 8.35 -1.22 -15.64
C SER A 33 7.94 -2.69 -15.79
N PRO A 34 8.82 -3.66 -15.49
CA PRO A 34 8.48 -5.07 -15.46
C PRO A 34 7.65 -5.49 -14.25
N GLN A 35 7.47 -4.60 -13.26
CA GLN A 35 6.70 -4.88 -12.06
C GLN A 35 5.29 -5.36 -12.41
N TRP A 36 4.85 -6.49 -11.81
CA TRP A 36 3.54 -7.12 -12.01
C TRP A 36 3.32 -7.79 -13.38
N GLN A 37 4.33 -7.85 -14.26
CA GLN A 37 4.18 -8.45 -15.59
C GLN A 37 4.26 -9.99 -15.55
N ASP A 38 4.61 -10.58 -14.41
CA ASP A 38 4.58 -12.02 -14.13
C ASP A 38 3.16 -12.57 -13.82
N GLY A 39 2.15 -11.68 -13.81
CA GLY A 39 0.76 -12.01 -13.48
C GLY A 39 0.39 -11.81 -12.00
N HIS A 40 1.33 -11.39 -11.16
CA HIS A 40 1.04 -10.99 -9.78
C HIS A 40 0.84 -9.47 -9.66
N PRO A 41 -0.02 -9.01 -8.70
CA PRO A 41 -0.94 -9.83 -7.90
C PRO A 41 -2.07 -10.41 -8.75
N ASN A 42 -2.35 -11.69 -8.58
CA ASN A 42 -3.45 -12.37 -9.25
C ASN A 42 -4.72 -12.41 -8.37
N ARG A 43 -5.81 -12.91 -8.94
CA ARG A 43 -7.11 -13.00 -8.26
C ARG A 43 -7.04 -13.76 -6.93
N LYS A 44 -6.27 -14.86 -6.88
CA LYS A 44 -6.08 -15.66 -5.67
C LYS A 44 -5.39 -14.85 -4.57
N ALA A 45 -4.34 -14.09 -4.92
CA ALA A 45 -3.62 -13.23 -3.98
C ALA A 45 -4.55 -12.15 -3.39
N ILE A 46 -5.36 -11.48 -4.22
CA ILE A 46 -6.30 -10.46 -3.75
C ILE A 46 -7.42 -11.08 -2.88
N ALA A 47 -7.95 -12.24 -3.26
CA ALA A 47 -8.94 -12.95 -2.44
C ALA A 47 -8.37 -13.34 -1.07
N THR A 48 -7.11 -13.77 -1.03
CA THR A 48 -6.38 -14.07 0.22
C THR A 48 -6.25 -12.81 1.08
N ASP A 49 -5.84 -11.67 0.50
CA ASP A 49 -5.74 -10.41 1.24
C ASP A 49 -7.09 -9.96 1.82
N ILE A 50 -8.18 -10.18 1.09
CA ILE A 50 -9.53 -9.89 1.58
C ILE A 50 -9.89 -10.80 2.75
N SER A 51 -9.62 -12.10 2.64
CA SER A 51 -9.91 -13.07 3.69
C SER A 51 -9.09 -12.84 4.96
N GLN A 52 -7.88 -12.31 4.82
CA GLN A 52 -6.99 -11.90 5.91
C GLN A 52 -7.29 -10.50 6.44
N GLU A 53 -8.30 -9.83 5.93
CA GLU A 53 -8.71 -8.46 6.29
C GLU A 53 -7.62 -7.40 6.14
N ILE A 54 -6.63 -7.62 5.27
CA ILE A 54 -5.55 -6.67 4.98
C ILE A 54 -5.81 -5.83 3.73
N SER A 55 -6.80 -6.21 2.90
CA SER A 55 -7.19 -5.47 1.70
C SER A 55 -8.11 -4.29 2.01
N TRP A 56 -7.82 -3.14 1.39
CA TRP A 56 -8.52 -1.88 1.57
C TRP A 56 -8.94 -1.28 0.24
N VAL A 57 -10.09 -0.61 0.21
CA VAL A 57 -10.59 0.12 -0.95
C VAL A 57 -10.89 1.57 -0.60
N LEU A 58 -10.47 2.47 -1.49
CA LEU A 58 -10.81 3.89 -1.45
C LEU A 58 -12.10 4.09 -2.26
N ILE A 59 -13.10 4.64 -1.61
CA ILE A 59 -14.41 4.91 -2.20
C ILE A 59 -14.53 6.38 -2.55
N VAL A 60 -15.10 6.68 -3.72
CA VAL A 60 -15.53 8.02 -4.14
C VAL A 60 -17.00 7.94 -4.55
N GLY A 61 -17.87 8.59 -3.79
CA GLY A 61 -19.32 8.37 -3.92
C GLY A 61 -19.70 6.95 -3.55
N ASP A 62 -20.13 6.18 -4.53
CA ASP A 62 -20.48 4.75 -4.43
C ASP A 62 -19.47 3.83 -5.16
N GLN A 63 -18.45 4.41 -5.79
CA GLN A 63 -17.50 3.69 -6.65
C GLN A 63 -16.18 3.40 -5.95
N ILE A 64 -15.60 2.23 -6.23
CA ILE A 64 -14.22 1.91 -5.84
C ILE A 64 -13.27 2.65 -6.77
N ALA A 65 -12.53 3.59 -6.22
CA ALA A 65 -11.56 4.42 -6.95
C ALA A 65 -10.11 3.94 -6.81
N GLY A 66 -9.81 3.13 -5.80
CA GLY A 66 -8.47 2.61 -5.58
C GLY A 66 -8.46 1.45 -4.60
N THR A 67 -7.33 0.74 -4.57
CA THR A 67 -7.09 -0.41 -3.69
C THR A 67 -5.68 -0.40 -3.15
N ALA A 68 -5.46 -1.05 -2.00
CA ALA A 68 -4.17 -1.37 -1.42
C ALA A 68 -4.30 -2.50 -0.40
N ALA A 69 -3.16 -3.09 -0.01
CA ALA A 69 -3.09 -3.97 1.16
C ALA A 69 -2.25 -3.31 2.26
N LEU A 70 -2.69 -3.40 3.51
CA LEU A 70 -1.96 -2.98 4.71
C LEU A 70 -1.72 -4.21 5.58
N GLN A 71 -0.50 -4.74 5.53
CA GLN A 71 -0.08 -5.91 6.29
C GLN A 71 0.58 -5.46 7.59
N LEU A 72 0.14 -6.01 8.72
CA LEU A 72 0.65 -5.70 10.06
C LEU A 72 1.59 -6.77 10.62
N THR A 73 1.65 -7.92 9.96
CA THR A 73 2.60 -8.99 10.24
C THR A 73 3.89 -8.78 9.45
N PRO A 74 5.06 -9.19 9.97
CA PRO A 74 6.30 -9.11 9.22
C PRO A 74 6.20 -9.82 7.87
N ASP A 75 6.70 -9.18 6.83
CA ASP A 75 6.81 -9.78 5.51
C ASP A 75 8.18 -10.45 5.39
N PRO A 76 8.26 -11.76 5.08
CA PRO A 76 9.52 -12.48 4.97
C PRO A 76 10.50 -11.86 3.96
N THR A 77 9.99 -11.27 2.88
CA THR A 77 10.84 -10.64 1.84
C THR A 77 11.58 -9.41 2.34
N TYR A 78 11.17 -8.84 3.49
CA TYR A 78 11.80 -7.67 4.10
C TYR A 78 12.88 -8.03 5.15
N GLN A 79 13.13 -9.33 5.37
CA GLN A 79 14.18 -9.76 6.30
C GLN A 79 15.58 -9.54 5.70
N ASP A 80 15.73 -9.85 4.40
CA ASP A 80 17.00 -9.77 3.70
C ASP A 80 17.10 -8.48 2.87
N ILE A 81 17.46 -7.38 3.52
CA ILE A 81 17.75 -6.12 2.84
C ILE A 81 19.21 -6.07 2.40
N HIS A 82 19.42 -5.69 1.13
CA HIS A 82 20.74 -5.56 0.51
C HIS A 82 21.08 -4.09 0.23
N ASN A 83 22.37 -3.77 0.10
CA ASN A 83 22.85 -2.43 -0.23
C ASN A 83 22.28 -1.35 0.69
N GLY A 84 22.08 -1.69 1.97
CA GLY A 84 21.54 -0.79 2.98
C GLY A 84 21.03 -1.53 4.20
N GLN A 85 20.27 -0.84 5.04
CA GLN A 85 19.71 -1.41 6.27
C GLN A 85 18.44 -0.65 6.71
N TRP A 86 17.53 -1.35 7.37
CA TRP A 86 16.40 -0.72 8.05
C TRP A 86 16.90 0.15 9.20
N LYS A 87 16.29 1.33 9.41
CA LYS A 87 16.62 2.18 10.56
C LYS A 87 16.18 1.52 11.87
N GLN A 88 15.09 0.79 11.85
CA GLN A 88 14.52 0.12 13.01
C GLN A 88 14.23 -1.35 12.69
N PRO A 89 15.27 -2.21 12.55
CA PRO A 89 15.11 -3.58 12.06
C PRO A 89 14.25 -4.45 12.98
N ASN A 90 14.30 -4.23 14.28
CA ASN A 90 13.62 -5.04 15.31
C ASN A 90 12.25 -4.46 15.73
N GLU A 91 11.83 -3.32 15.19
CA GLU A 91 10.52 -2.76 15.52
C GLU A 91 9.42 -3.35 14.65
N LEU A 92 8.23 -3.45 15.25
CA LEU A 92 7.02 -3.79 14.51
C LEU A 92 6.72 -2.73 13.47
N TYR A 93 6.45 -3.18 12.25
CA TYR A 93 6.13 -2.31 11.13
C TYR A 93 4.84 -2.74 10.43
N ALA A 94 4.28 -1.83 9.65
CA ALA A 94 3.23 -2.12 8.69
C ALA A 94 3.81 -2.05 7.28
N THR A 95 3.41 -2.97 6.41
CA THR A 95 3.80 -2.95 4.99
C THR A 95 2.61 -2.55 4.13
N ILE A 96 2.83 -1.60 3.23
CA ILE A 96 1.83 -1.13 2.26
C ILE A 96 2.13 -1.77 0.91
N HIS A 97 1.22 -2.61 0.42
CA HIS A 97 1.36 -3.33 -0.84
C HIS A 97 0.22 -3.04 -1.80
N ARG A 98 0.41 -3.39 -3.07
CA ARG A 98 -0.63 -3.49 -4.11
C ARG A 98 -1.44 -2.21 -4.30
N VAL A 99 -0.76 -1.06 -4.17
CA VAL A 99 -1.40 0.25 -4.33
C VAL A 99 -1.75 0.49 -5.79
N ALA A 100 -3.03 0.71 -6.06
CA ALA A 100 -3.52 1.03 -7.38
C ALA A 100 -4.70 2.01 -7.32
N ILE A 101 -4.77 2.90 -8.30
CA ILE A 101 -5.88 3.84 -8.50
C ILE A 101 -6.48 3.58 -9.88
N SER A 102 -7.80 3.47 -9.94
CA SER A 102 -8.53 3.29 -11.19
C SER A 102 -8.21 4.41 -12.19
N SER A 103 -8.11 4.05 -13.46
CA SER A 103 -7.81 4.97 -14.56
C SER A 103 -8.76 6.17 -14.60
N LYS A 104 -10.03 5.98 -14.22
CA LYS A 104 -11.06 7.02 -14.15
C LYS A 104 -10.77 8.12 -13.14
N TYR A 105 -9.92 7.85 -12.16
CA TYR A 105 -9.62 8.76 -11.03
C TYR A 105 -8.17 9.21 -10.98
N ARG A 106 -7.36 8.90 -12.01
CA ARG A 106 -5.96 9.34 -12.08
C ARG A 106 -5.85 10.86 -12.17
N GLY A 107 -4.77 11.42 -11.64
CA GLY A 107 -4.55 12.86 -11.62
C GLY A 107 -5.28 13.61 -10.48
N GLN A 108 -6.20 12.98 -9.76
CA GLN A 108 -7.01 13.62 -8.71
C GLN A 108 -6.37 13.56 -7.30
N GLY A 109 -5.11 13.14 -7.18
CA GLY A 109 -4.40 13.07 -5.89
C GLY A 109 -4.83 11.91 -4.99
N LEU A 110 -5.70 11.01 -5.45
CA LEU A 110 -6.28 9.93 -4.62
C LEU A 110 -5.25 8.93 -4.09
N SER A 111 -4.12 8.75 -4.78
CA SER A 111 -3.03 7.90 -4.27
C SER A 111 -2.45 8.46 -2.97
N LYS A 112 -2.32 9.78 -2.84
CA LYS A 112 -1.87 10.43 -1.61
C LYS A 112 -2.89 10.24 -0.49
N LEU A 113 -4.19 10.42 -0.79
CA LEU A 113 -5.25 10.21 0.17
C LEU A 113 -5.29 8.76 0.66
N LEU A 114 -5.15 7.78 -0.26
CA LEU A 114 -5.07 6.36 0.08
C LEU A 114 -3.90 6.08 1.02
N PHE A 115 -2.69 6.54 0.69
CA PHE A 115 -1.51 6.36 1.55
C PHE A 115 -1.67 7.01 2.92
N SER A 116 -2.15 8.25 2.98
CA SER A 116 -2.39 8.96 4.24
C SER A 116 -3.35 8.20 5.16
N ASN A 117 -4.44 7.69 4.58
CA ASN A 117 -5.41 6.90 5.34
C ASN A 117 -4.82 5.57 5.83
N LEU A 118 -4.02 4.86 5.01
CA LEU A 118 -3.38 3.62 5.42
C LEU A 118 -2.34 3.84 6.54
N ILE A 119 -1.57 4.93 6.47
CA ILE A 119 -0.66 5.33 7.55
C ILE A 119 -1.46 5.59 8.83
N THR A 120 -2.58 6.31 8.75
CA THR A 120 -3.46 6.57 9.90
C THR A 120 -4.01 5.26 10.48
N VAL A 121 -4.48 4.34 9.65
CA VAL A 121 -4.95 3.01 10.10
C VAL A 121 -3.82 2.24 10.79
N GLY A 122 -2.61 2.23 10.22
CA GLY A 122 -1.46 1.57 10.83
C GLY A 122 -1.09 2.18 12.19
N GLN A 123 -1.13 3.52 12.32
CA GLN A 123 -0.89 4.19 13.60
C GLN A 123 -1.94 3.83 14.66
N LEU A 124 -3.22 3.73 14.28
CA LEU A 124 -4.29 3.26 15.16
C LEU A 124 -4.08 1.81 15.61
N GLN A 125 -3.38 1.00 14.79
CA GLN A 125 -2.93 -0.36 15.11
C GLN A 125 -1.53 -0.38 15.78
N LYS A 126 -1.10 0.75 16.36
CA LYS A 126 0.15 0.91 17.10
C LYS A 126 1.41 0.64 16.27
N ARG A 127 1.37 0.90 14.95
CA ARG A 127 2.54 0.89 14.08
C ARG A 127 3.03 2.32 13.88
N SER A 128 4.31 2.56 14.18
CA SER A 128 5.00 3.83 13.91
C SER A 128 6.04 3.70 12.80
N ASN A 129 6.28 2.46 12.36
CA ASN A 129 7.20 2.13 11.30
C ASN A 129 6.42 1.57 10.11
N PHE A 130 6.61 2.14 8.94
CA PHE A 130 5.94 1.73 7.69
C PHE A 130 6.99 1.42 6.64
N ARG A 131 6.76 0.34 5.89
CA ARG A 131 7.63 -0.08 4.79
C ARG A 131 6.81 -0.30 3.53
N PHE A 132 7.42 -0.11 2.40
CA PHE A 132 6.95 -0.60 1.12
C PHE A 132 8.13 -0.73 0.15
N ASP A 133 7.92 -1.45 -0.92
CA ASP A 133 8.88 -1.61 -1.99
C ASP A 133 8.30 -1.22 -3.34
N THR A 134 9.17 -0.91 -4.28
CA THR A 134 8.76 -0.69 -5.66
C THR A 134 9.92 -0.90 -6.63
N HIS A 135 9.60 -1.18 -7.89
CA HIS A 135 10.62 -1.27 -8.94
C HIS A 135 11.23 0.11 -9.25
N GLU A 136 12.51 0.16 -9.63
CA GLU A 136 13.24 1.40 -9.91
C GLU A 136 12.61 2.26 -11.02
N LYS A 137 11.92 1.65 -11.99
CA LYS A 137 11.21 2.36 -13.05
C LYS A 137 9.83 2.88 -12.63
N ASN A 138 9.31 2.48 -11.47
CA ASN A 138 8.02 2.97 -10.97
C ASN A 138 8.17 4.33 -10.31
N GLN A 139 8.36 5.37 -11.11
CA GLN A 139 8.56 6.75 -10.67
C GLN A 139 7.35 7.29 -9.87
N ARG A 140 6.13 6.77 -10.15
CA ARG A 140 4.91 7.20 -9.45
C ARG A 140 4.99 6.83 -7.97
N MET A 141 5.41 5.60 -7.65
CA MET A 141 5.56 5.16 -6.27
C MET A 141 6.72 5.84 -5.56
N GLN A 142 7.82 6.13 -6.27
CA GLN A 142 8.94 6.89 -5.69
C GLN A 142 8.52 8.34 -5.34
N LYS A 143 7.68 8.99 -6.15
CA LYS A 143 7.09 10.30 -5.82
C LYS A 143 6.17 10.24 -4.60
N ILE A 144 5.44 9.15 -4.39
CA ILE A 144 4.66 8.91 -3.16
C ILE A 144 5.60 8.78 -1.96
N ALA A 145 6.70 8.01 -2.08
CA ALA A 145 7.72 7.90 -1.04
C ALA A 145 8.23 9.28 -0.61
N GLN A 146 8.66 10.09 -1.56
CA GLN A 146 9.13 11.44 -1.32
C GLN A 146 8.08 12.31 -0.61
N HIS A 147 6.83 12.27 -1.09
CA HIS A 147 5.74 13.09 -0.56
C HIS A 147 5.48 12.82 0.93
N PHE A 148 5.58 11.55 1.36
CA PHE A 148 5.33 11.16 2.75
C PHE A 148 6.59 11.09 3.61
N GLY A 149 7.76 11.39 3.07
CA GLY A 149 9.03 11.35 3.80
C GLY A 149 9.55 9.94 4.04
N PHE A 150 9.16 8.97 3.22
CA PHE A 150 9.81 7.65 3.21
C PHE A 150 11.25 7.78 2.71
N ILE A 151 12.16 7.15 3.42
CA ILE A 151 13.58 7.13 3.09
C ILE A 151 13.92 5.81 2.40
N ARG A 152 14.64 5.88 1.28
CA ARG A 152 15.24 4.67 0.67
C ARG A 152 16.21 4.05 1.66
N ARG A 153 16.03 2.75 1.94
CA ARG A 153 16.87 2.01 2.91
C ARG A 153 17.81 1.01 2.27
N GLY A 154 17.50 0.56 1.08
CA GLY A 154 18.28 -0.45 0.37
C GLY A 154 17.44 -1.09 -0.71
N GLU A 155 17.67 -2.37 -0.92
CA GLU A 155 17.02 -3.20 -1.93
C GLU A 155 16.60 -4.53 -1.30
N ILE A 156 15.47 -5.07 -1.77
CA ILE A 156 14.96 -6.39 -1.39
C ILE A 156 14.67 -7.21 -2.64
N ASN A 157 14.56 -8.51 -2.48
CA ASN A 157 14.07 -9.41 -3.53
C ASN A 157 12.68 -9.91 -3.19
N VAL A 158 11.72 -9.68 -4.09
CA VAL A 158 10.37 -10.20 -4.01
C VAL A 158 10.24 -11.50 -4.78
N VAL A 159 9.13 -12.21 -4.57
CA VAL A 159 8.83 -13.44 -5.34
C VAL A 159 8.35 -13.04 -6.74
N ASP A 160 9.30 -12.72 -7.60
CA ASP A 160 9.13 -12.43 -9.03
C ASP A 160 10.23 -13.19 -9.78
N LYS A 161 9.86 -14.09 -10.67
CA LYS A 161 10.82 -14.98 -11.37
C LYS A 161 11.70 -14.23 -12.37
N ASN A 162 11.19 -13.13 -12.91
CA ASN A 162 11.83 -12.43 -14.03
C ASN A 162 12.64 -11.23 -13.55
N ASP A 163 12.15 -10.54 -12.53
CA ASP A 163 12.76 -9.32 -12.01
C ASP A 163 12.41 -9.13 -10.52
N PRO A 164 13.11 -9.82 -9.61
CA PRO A 164 12.81 -9.80 -8.19
C PRO A 164 13.22 -8.51 -7.48
N LYS A 165 14.15 -7.74 -8.05
CA LYS A 165 14.77 -6.60 -7.37
C LYS A 165 13.82 -5.44 -7.16
N ARG A 166 13.72 -4.93 -5.93
CA ARG A 166 12.92 -3.76 -5.55
C ARG A 166 13.71 -2.80 -4.68
N ILE A 167 13.45 -1.51 -4.85
CA ILE A 167 13.90 -0.47 -3.91
C ILE A 167 13.02 -0.52 -2.68
N ALA A 168 13.64 -0.63 -1.51
CA ALA A 168 12.97 -0.67 -0.21
C ALA A 168 12.91 0.72 0.43
N PHE A 169 11.74 1.10 0.91
CA PHE A 169 11.47 2.37 1.56
C PHE A 169 10.93 2.19 2.97
N GLU A 170 11.31 3.08 3.89
CA GLU A 170 10.87 3.08 5.28
C GLU A 170 10.48 4.49 5.74
N LEU A 171 9.34 4.59 6.42
CA LEU A 171 8.89 5.78 7.15
C LEU A 171 8.86 5.45 8.64
N ASN A 172 9.62 6.21 9.44
CA ASN A 172 9.62 6.09 10.89
C ASN A 172 8.92 7.33 11.49
N LEU A 173 7.75 7.16 12.03
CA LEU A 173 7.02 8.21 12.74
C LEU A 173 7.44 8.24 14.21
N HIS A 174 7.56 9.44 14.79
CA HIS A 174 7.89 9.56 16.19
C HIS A 174 6.74 9.06 17.07
N ARG A 175 7.03 8.20 18.06
CA ARG A 175 6.04 7.67 19.02
C ARG A 175 5.40 8.74 19.92
N ASN A 176 5.89 9.97 19.90
CA ASN A 176 5.36 11.07 20.71
C ASN A 176 4.04 11.66 20.20
N TYR A 177 3.45 11.09 19.16
CA TYR A 177 2.06 11.37 18.85
C TYR A 177 1.19 10.71 19.93
N LYS A 178 0.91 11.46 20.99
CA LYS A 178 -0.29 11.20 21.80
C LYS A 178 -1.44 11.32 20.80
N ILE A 179 -1.94 10.19 20.32
CA ILE A 179 -3.22 10.14 19.60
C ILE A 179 -4.21 10.63 20.67
N HIS A 180 -4.46 11.94 20.68
CA HIS A 180 -5.54 12.50 21.47
C HIS A 180 -6.76 11.69 21.07
N LYS A 181 -7.47 11.14 22.05
CA LYS A 181 -8.65 10.26 21.90
C LYS A 181 -9.34 10.56 20.59
N VAL A 182 -9.30 9.60 19.64
CA VAL A 182 -10.00 9.73 18.38
C VAL A 182 -11.47 9.87 18.74
N THR A 183 -11.94 11.10 18.81
CA THR A 183 -13.33 11.42 19.15
C THR A 183 -14.26 11.17 17.95
N ASN A 184 -13.66 10.94 16.77
CA ASN A 184 -14.41 10.71 15.54
C ASN A 184 -14.97 9.28 15.50
N ASN A 185 -16.29 9.15 15.58
CA ASN A 185 -17.01 7.88 15.47
C ASN A 185 -16.73 7.12 14.15
N PHE A 186 -16.33 7.82 13.09
CA PHE A 186 -15.94 7.23 11.81
C PHE A 186 -14.70 6.35 11.95
N MET A 187 -13.64 6.85 12.61
CA MET A 187 -12.41 6.10 12.83
C MET A 187 -12.61 4.88 13.75
N LYS A 188 -13.53 4.96 14.73
CA LYS A 188 -13.89 3.82 15.57
C LYS A 188 -14.55 2.68 14.80
N ARG A 189 -15.28 2.98 13.71
CA ARG A 189 -15.92 1.96 12.86
C ARG A 189 -14.94 1.27 11.91
N LEU A 190 -13.83 1.92 11.54
CA LEU A 190 -12.77 1.34 10.71
C LEU A 190 -11.96 0.28 11.45
N LEU A 191 -11.98 0.29 12.77
CA LEU A 191 -11.17 -0.57 13.64
C LEU A 191 -11.93 -1.77 14.19
N LYS A 192 -13.24 -1.85 13.96
CA LYS A 192 -14.09 -3.00 14.24
C LYS A 192 -14.26 -3.84 12.99
#